data_a0e69f5fe1afe28e1e8ed7d91a72369b
#
_entry.id   a0e69f5fe1afe28e1e8ed7d91a72369b
#
_cell.length_a   1.000
_cell.length_b   1.000
_cell.length_c   1.000
_cell.angle_alpha   90.00
_cell.angle_beta   90.00
_cell.angle_gamma   90.00
#
_symmetry.space_group_name_H-M   'P 1'
#
loop_
_entity.id
_entity.type
_entity.pdbx_description
1 polymer ?
#
loop_
_entity_poly.entity_id
_entity_poly.type
_entity_poly.pdbx_seq_one_letter_code
_entity_poly.pdbx_strand_id
1 'polypeptide(L)'
;MTVEKKVLYLGDDDATRAAAYLCGILARYEIDFDRVDGGTSPRDDFQSKDYALYILSDYAVSNFRPGDMEHIVEAVEKRGSGLLMLGGWESYFGRLGEYNDSPIADILPVVLQNKDDRRNDSSPVLLRPTTLDHPIVANLPWETAPGVGGYNQFEPKEGAEVLLEGYRTRISWRNVLAATQSSVQQSDVQIELLEKLPFLVVSTALRGRVAAFASDVAPHWIGGMVDWGTPRIFQELPERLGKDLFVEIGCDYAKFFAQLVRWTGAF
;
A
#
# COMPACT_ATOMS: atom_id res chain seq x y z
N MET A 1 -4.79 -20.48 22.00
CA MET A 1 -3.47 -20.35 21.36
C MET A 1 -3.27 -18.89 21.07
N THR A 2 -2.19 -18.29 21.52
CA THR A 2 -1.82 -16.92 21.14
C THR A 2 -1.31 -17.02 19.70
N VAL A 3 -2.01 -16.36 18.77
CA VAL A 3 -1.52 -16.20 17.38
C VAL A 3 -0.15 -15.52 17.48
N GLU A 4 0.85 -16.12 16.86
CA GLU A 4 2.17 -15.51 16.77
C GLU A 4 2.02 -14.16 16.06
N LYS A 5 2.53 -13.08 16.65
CA LYS A 5 2.40 -11.72 16.10
C LYS A 5 3.34 -11.52 14.91
N LYS A 6 3.15 -12.35 13.87
CA LYS A 6 3.97 -12.40 12.68
C LYS A 6 3.17 -12.00 11.45
N VAL A 7 3.79 -11.29 10.55
CA VAL A 7 3.22 -10.89 9.25
C VAL A 7 3.60 -11.90 8.19
N LEU A 8 2.67 -12.23 7.29
CA LEU A 8 2.99 -12.85 6.01
C LEU A 8 2.87 -11.80 4.92
N TYR A 9 3.99 -11.51 4.26
CA TYR A 9 4.06 -10.64 3.11
C TYR A 9 4.14 -11.47 1.84
N LEU A 10 3.09 -11.40 0.99
CA LEU A 10 3.02 -12.05 -0.32
C LEU A 10 3.12 -10.99 -1.40
N GLY A 11 4.10 -11.14 -2.27
CA GLY A 11 4.21 -10.32 -3.47
C GLY A 11 5.51 -9.58 -3.66
N ASP A 12 5.44 -8.65 -4.60
CA ASP A 12 6.56 -7.95 -5.21
C ASP A 12 7.62 -8.91 -5.78
N ASP A 13 8.62 -8.36 -6.45
CA ASP A 13 9.76 -9.19 -6.92
C ASP A 13 10.66 -9.60 -5.74
N ASP A 14 11.92 -9.81 -6.01
CA ASP A 14 12.87 -10.15 -4.97
C ASP A 14 13.19 -8.97 -4.03
N ALA A 15 13.79 -9.29 -2.90
CA ALA A 15 14.15 -8.31 -1.87
C ALA A 15 15.26 -7.32 -2.29
N THR A 16 15.82 -7.44 -3.49
CA THR A 16 16.80 -6.48 -4.05
C THR A 16 16.10 -5.33 -4.80
N ARG A 17 14.77 -5.38 -4.93
CA ARG A 17 13.95 -4.46 -5.72
C ARG A 17 12.76 -3.92 -4.93
N ALA A 18 11.54 -4.06 -5.48
CA ALA A 18 10.32 -3.50 -4.90
C ALA A 18 10.07 -3.99 -3.48
N ALA A 19 10.23 -5.28 -3.21
CA ALA A 19 10.01 -5.85 -1.89
C ALA A 19 10.94 -5.29 -0.80
N ALA A 20 12.11 -4.72 -1.17
CA ALA A 20 13.05 -4.13 -0.22
C ALA A 20 12.39 -3.05 0.65
N TYR A 21 11.50 -2.25 0.08
CA TYR A 21 10.89 -1.10 0.77
C TYR A 21 10.03 -1.55 1.95
N LEU A 22 9.07 -2.44 1.72
CA LEU A 22 8.23 -2.96 2.80
C LEU A 22 9.05 -3.81 3.78
N CYS A 23 9.95 -4.66 3.30
CA CYS A 23 10.84 -5.45 4.17
C CYS A 23 11.70 -4.55 5.08
N GLY A 24 12.23 -3.46 4.55
CA GLY A 24 13.00 -2.48 5.32
C GLY A 24 12.15 -1.78 6.37
N ILE A 25 10.91 -1.41 6.05
CA ILE A 25 9.97 -0.83 7.03
C ILE A 25 9.66 -1.84 8.13
N LEU A 26 9.32 -3.08 7.78
CA LEU A 26 9.04 -4.13 8.78
C LEU A 26 10.23 -4.36 9.71
N ALA A 27 11.45 -4.46 9.14
CA ALA A 27 12.68 -4.61 9.92
C ALA A 27 12.94 -3.40 10.82
N ARG A 28 12.77 -2.17 10.31
CA ARG A 28 12.98 -0.92 11.08
C ARG A 28 12.10 -0.82 12.32
N TYR A 29 10.89 -1.31 12.22
CA TYR A 29 9.89 -1.24 13.28
C TYR A 29 9.77 -2.54 14.08
N GLU A 30 10.73 -3.47 13.92
CA GLU A 30 10.82 -4.75 14.67
C GLU A 30 9.54 -5.58 14.51
N ILE A 31 8.94 -5.57 13.32
CA ILE A 31 7.78 -6.38 12.97
C ILE A 31 8.30 -7.66 12.32
N ASP A 32 8.11 -8.80 12.99
CA ASP A 32 8.54 -10.09 12.42
C ASP A 32 7.66 -10.50 11.25
N PHE A 33 8.29 -11.05 10.21
CA PHE A 33 7.58 -11.41 8.98
C PHE A 33 8.21 -12.61 8.26
N ASP A 34 7.36 -13.36 7.59
CA ASP A 34 7.74 -14.27 6.51
C ASP A 34 7.40 -13.63 5.17
N ARG A 35 8.06 -14.09 4.10
CA ARG A 35 7.85 -13.57 2.77
C ARG A 35 7.65 -14.70 1.75
N VAL A 36 6.75 -14.44 0.80
CA VAL A 36 6.54 -15.22 -0.42
C VAL A 36 6.77 -14.28 -1.60
N ASP A 37 7.70 -14.62 -2.49
CA ASP A 37 8.02 -13.81 -3.66
C ASP A 37 6.84 -13.77 -4.64
N GLY A 38 6.68 -12.65 -5.34
CA GLY A 38 5.76 -12.53 -6.47
C GLY A 38 6.03 -13.61 -7.52
N GLY A 39 4.99 -14.16 -8.11
CA GLY A 39 5.11 -15.26 -9.08
C GLY A 39 5.42 -16.65 -8.49
N THR A 40 5.45 -16.78 -7.15
CA THR A 40 5.59 -18.07 -6.46
C THR A 40 4.35 -18.36 -5.63
N SER A 41 3.99 -19.64 -5.49
CA SER A 41 2.88 -20.04 -4.62
C SER A 41 3.33 -20.06 -3.14
N PRO A 42 2.39 -19.87 -2.19
CA PRO A 42 2.68 -20.08 -0.78
C PRO A 42 3.24 -21.49 -0.53
N ARG A 43 3.94 -21.68 0.60
CA ARG A 43 4.51 -22.98 0.96
C ARG A 43 3.43 -24.03 1.20
N ASP A 44 3.78 -25.32 1.13
CA ASP A 44 2.83 -26.43 1.32
C ASP A 44 2.19 -26.45 2.71
N ASP A 45 2.85 -25.91 3.72
CA ASP A 45 2.35 -25.79 5.08
C ASP A 45 1.56 -24.48 5.36
N PHE A 46 1.31 -23.68 4.34
CA PHE A 46 0.65 -22.37 4.46
C PHE A 46 -0.70 -22.47 5.18
N GLN A 47 -1.58 -23.38 4.75
CA GLN A 47 -2.91 -23.54 5.33
C GLN A 47 -2.91 -24.11 6.76
N SER A 48 -1.77 -24.51 7.28
CA SER A 48 -1.59 -24.96 8.68
C SER A 48 -1.06 -23.87 9.60
N LYS A 49 -0.78 -22.67 9.09
CA LYS A 49 -0.20 -21.53 9.82
C LYS A 49 -1.14 -20.35 9.85
N ASP A 50 -1.19 -19.68 10.98
CA ASP A 50 -1.89 -18.43 11.13
C ASP A 50 -0.90 -17.29 11.34
N TYR A 51 -1.14 -16.19 10.64
CA TYR A 51 -0.39 -14.94 10.76
C TYR A 51 -1.30 -13.87 11.38
N ALA A 52 -0.71 -12.92 12.11
CA ALA A 52 -1.46 -11.78 12.62
C ALA A 52 -1.94 -10.85 11.50
N LEU A 53 -1.20 -10.82 10.39
CA LEU A 53 -1.51 -10.00 9.22
C LEU A 53 -1.05 -10.70 7.94
N TYR A 54 -1.91 -10.72 6.95
CA TYR A 54 -1.59 -11.04 5.56
C TYR A 54 -1.48 -9.74 4.76
N ILE A 55 -0.36 -9.53 4.09
CA ILE A 55 -0.14 -8.39 3.18
C ILE A 55 -0.05 -8.94 1.76
N LEU A 56 -0.89 -8.42 0.86
CA LEU A 56 -0.87 -8.69 -0.57
C LEU A 56 -0.39 -7.43 -1.30
N SER A 57 0.72 -7.51 -2.01
CA SER A 57 1.32 -6.42 -2.78
C SER A 57 1.91 -6.97 -4.07
N ASP A 58 1.34 -6.61 -5.20
CA ASP A 58 1.72 -7.20 -6.50
C ASP A 58 1.83 -8.75 -6.45
N TYR A 59 0.72 -9.38 -6.06
CA TYR A 59 0.62 -10.83 -5.92
C TYR A 59 -0.64 -11.34 -6.63
N ALA A 60 -0.49 -11.96 -7.79
CA ALA A 60 -1.59 -12.38 -8.64
C ALA A 60 -2.41 -13.54 -8.02
N VAL A 61 -3.72 -13.54 -8.27
CA VAL A 61 -4.63 -14.64 -7.86
C VAL A 61 -4.13 -16.00 -8.34
N SER A 62 -3.53 -16.07 -9.54
CA SER A 62 -3.00 -17.29 -10.12
C SER A 62 -1.86 -17.95 -9.32
N ASN A 63 -1.24 -17.23 -8.40
CA ASN A 63 -0.18 -17.76 -7.54
C ASN A 63 -0.73 -18.59 -6.37
N PHE A 64 -2.00 -18.38 -5.99
CA PHE A 64 -2.64 -19.12 -4.93
C PHE A 64 -3.02 -20.54 -5.40
N ARG A 65 -2.89 -21.47 -4.49
CA ARG A 65 -3.40 -22.84 -4.66
C ARG A 65 -4.85 -22.90 -4.17
N PRO A 66 -5.60 -23.95 -4.58
CA PRO A 66 -6.94 -24.18 -4.06
C PRO A 66 -6.97 -24.19 -2.53
N GLY A 67 -7.86 -23.39 -1.93
CA GLY A 67 -8.02 -23.25 -0.49
C GLY A 67 -7.13 -22.19 0.18
N ASP A 68 -6.12 -21.64 -0.48
CA ASP A 68 -5.22 -20.64 0.13
C ASP A 68 -5.94 -19.33 0.43
N MET A 69 -6.77 -18.84 -0.48
CA MET A 69 -7.54 -17.60 -0.26
C MET A 69 -8.64 -17.79 0.78
N GLU A 70 -9.32 -18.92 0.76
CA GLU A 70 -10.32 -19.29 1.77
C GLU A 70 -9.69 -19.38 3.17
N HIS A 71 -8.45 -19.90 3.27
CA HIS A 71 -7.71 -19.94 4.53
C HIS A 71 -7.43 -18.52 5.06
N ILE A 72 -7.01 -17.57 4.20
CA ILE A 72 -6.83 -16.17 4.58
C ILE A 72 -8.15 -15.57 5.06
N VAL A 73 -9.23 -15.73 4.30
CA VAL A 73 -10.56 -15.22 4.67
C VAL A 73 -10.99 -15.77 6.02
N GLU A 74 -10.85 -17.08 6.24
CA GLU A 74 -11.18 -17.70 7.51
C GLU A 74 -10.31 -17.18 8.67
N ALA A 75 -9.01 -16.93 8.43
CA ALA A 75 -8.12 -16.34 9.42
C ALA A 75 -8.58 -14.94 9.83
N VAL A 76 -8.97 -14.12 8.85
CA VAL A 76 -9.47 -12.77 9.09
C VAL A 76 -10.80 -12.82 9.84
N GLU A 77 -11.79 -13.51 9.31
CA GLU A 77 -13.17 -13.48 9.84
C GLU A 77 -13.30 -14.18 11.19
N LYS A 78 -12.68 -15.34 11.36
CA LYS A 78 -12.90 -16.18 12.53
C LYS A 78 -11.80 -16.08 13.57
N ARG A 79 -10.55 -15.87 13.14
CA ARG A 79 -9.38 -15.87 14.05
C ARG A 79 -8.88 -14.47 14.39
N GLY A 80 -9.33 -13.42 13.66
CA GLY A 80 -9.03 -12.03 13.95
C GLY A 80 -7.71 -11.54 13.35
N SER A 81 -7.16 -12.26 12.37
CA SER A 81 -6.04 -11.80 11.56
C SER A 81 -6.41 -10.55 10.78
N GLY A 82 -5.41 -9.74 10.41
CA GLY A 82 -5.60 -8.62 9.48
C GLY A 82 -5.40 -9.03 8.03
N LEU A 83 -5.97 -8.22 7.11
CA LEU A 83 -5.67 -8.29 5.68
C LEU A 83 -5.37 -6.88 5.17
N LEU A 84 -4.20 -6.68 4.57
CA LEU A 84 -3.80 -5.45 3.89
C LEU A 84 -3.55 -5.76 2.41
N MET A 85 -4.28 -5.11 1.51
CA MET A 85 -3.96 -5.11 0.09
C MET A 85 -3.36 -3.76 -0.28
N LEU A 86 -2.17 -3.78 -0.87
CA LEU A 86 -1.48 -2.65 -1.46
C LEU A 86 -1.67 -2.67 -2.97
N GLY A 87 -1.70 -1.50 -3.60
CA GLY A 87 -1.83 -1.38 -5.03
C GLY A 87 -0.64 -1.90 -5.80
N GLY A 88 -0.83 -2.06 -7.10
CA GLY A 88 0.20 -2.56 -8.01
C GLY A 88 -0.40 -3.15 -9.28
N TRP A 89 0.46 -3.77 -10.09
CA TRP A 89 0.06 -4.36 -11.36
C TRP A 89 -0.68 -5.69 -11.20
N GLU A 90 -0.35 -6.41 -10.15
CA GLU A 90 -0.90 -7.74 -9.81
C GLU A 90 -1.77 -7.68 -8.54
N SER A 91 -2.26 -6.47 -8.20
CA SER A 91 -3.18 -6.21 -7.11
C SER A 91 -4.56 -5.83 -7.65
N TYR A 92 -5.61 -5.98 -6.86
CA TYR A 92 -6.99 -5.67 -7.20
C TYR A 92 -7.43 -6.36 -8.51
N PHE A 93 -7.96 -5.64 -9.50
CA PHE A 93 -8.10 -6.19 -10.84
C PHE A 93 -6.75 -6.12 -11.58
N GLY A 94 -6.10 -4.93 -11.59
CA GLY A 94 -4.80 -4.70 -12.20
C GLY A 94 -4.69 -5.20 -13.63
N ARG A 95 -3.52 -5.72 -13.97
CA ARG A 95 -3.29 -6.43 -15.24
C ARG A 95 -3.37 -7.94 -15.09
N LEU A 96 -2.96 -8.48 -13.93
CA LEU A 96 -2.86 -9.90 -13.62
C LEU A 96 -3.37 -10.20 -12.20
N GLY A 97 -3.86 -9.19 -11.46
CA GLY A 97 -4.37 -9.34 -10.11
C GLY A 97 -5.62 -10.23 -10.10
N GLU A 98 -6.65 -9.81 -10.84
CA GLU A 98 -7.89 -10.54 -11.09
C GLU A 98 -8.63 -10.99 -9.82
N TYR A 99 -8.57 -10.16 -8.75
CA TYR A 99 -9.19 -10.49 -7.47
C TYR A 99 -10.72 -10.33 -7.44
N ASN A 100 -11.33 -9.69 -8.45
CA ASN A 100 -12.76 -9.31 -8.46
C ASN A 100 -13.75 -10.48 -8.24
N ASP A 101 -13.38 -11.71 -8.64
CA ASP A 101 -14.20 -12.91 -8.44
C ASP A 101 -13.59 -13.86 -7.38
N SER A 102 -12.76 -13.35 -6.47
CA SER A 102 -12.07 -14.13 -5.45
C SER A 102 -12.71 -13.98 -4.05
N PRO A 103 -12.55 -14.96 -3.15
CA PRO A 103 -12.97 -14.82 -1.76
C PRO A 103 -12.34 -13.62 -1.04
N ILE A 104 -11.15 -13.19 -1.46
CA ILE A 104 -10.48 -11.99 -0.92
C ILE A 104 -11.30 -10.74 -1.22
N ALA A 105 -11.85 -10.61 -2.44
CA ALA A 105 -12.67 -9.45 -2.79
C ALA A 105 -13.89 -9.29 -1.88
N ASP A 106 -14.46 -10.40 -1.39
CA ASP A 106 -15.65 -10.35 -0.52
C ASP A 106 -15.37 -9.61 0.78
N ILE A 107 -14.18 -9.76 1.35
CA ILE A 107 -13.80 -9.14 2.62
C ILE A 107 -13.04 -7.82 2.49
N LEU A 108 -12.55 -7.46 1.29
CA LEU A 108 -11.92 -6.16 1.06
C LEU A 108 -12.92 -5.01 1.32
N PRO A 109 -12.47 -3.86 1.82
CA PRO A 109 -13.34 -2.71 2.12
C PRO A 109 -13.75 -1.93 0.85
N VAL A 110 -13.41 -2.44 -0.33
CA VAL A 110 -13.60 -1.77 -1.62
C VAL A 110 -14.27 -2.68 -2.63
N VAL A 111 -15.00 -2.06 -3.56
CA VAL A 111 -15.57 -2.71 -4.75
C VAL A 111 -14.53 -2.64 -5.85
N LEU A 112 -14.13 -3.80 -6.35
CA LEU A 112 -13.14 -3.90 -7.42
C LEU A 112 -13.77 -3.65 -8.79
N GLN A 113 -12.97 -3.13 -9.70
CA GLN A 113 -13.37 -2.95 -11.09
C GLN A 113 -13.44 -4.31 -11.81
N ASN A 114 -14.13 -4.35 -12.95
CA ASN A 114 -14.16 -5.50 -13.85
C ASN A 114 -13.31 -5.26 -15.13
N LYS A 115 -12.35 -4.35 -15.04
CA LYS A 115 -11.42 -3.95 -16.10
C LYS A 115 -10.15 -3.43 -15.46
N ASP A 116 -9.09 -3.26 -16.26
CA ASP A 116 -7.82 -2.67 -15.80
C ASP A 116 -8.06 -1.35 -15.06
N ASP A 117 -7.82 -1.40 -13.76
CA ASP A 117 -8.06 -0.31 -12.80
C ASP A 117 -6.82 0.55 -12.55
N ARG A 118 -5.67 0.19 -13.16
CA ARG A 118 -4.42 0.92 -12.98
C ARG A 118 -4.48 2.30 -13.62
N ARG A 119 -3.90 3.27 -12.92
CA ARG A 119 -3.75 4.65 -13.39
C ARG A 119 -2.34 5.15 -13.10
N ASN A 120 -1.80 5.92 -14.03
CA ASN A 120 -0.59 6.70 -13.86
C ASN A 120 -0.90 8.13 -14.28
N ASP A 121 -0.64 9.07 -13.40
CA ASP A 121 -0.84 10.48 -13.67
C ASP A 121 0.51 11.16 -13.96
N SER A 122 0.49 12.10 -14.91
CA SER A 122 1.66 12.92 -15.26
C SER A 122 1.95 14.02 -14.21
N SER A 123 0.99 14.30 -13.36
CA SER A 123 1.12 15.19 -12.19
C SER A 123 0.81 14.39 -10.93
N PRO A 124 1.40 14.72 -9.79
CA PRO A 124 1.21 13.95 -8.57
C PRO A 124 -0.25 13.98 -8.10
N VAL A 125 -0.71 12.85 -7.58
CA VAL A 125 -1.93 12.76 -6.77
C VAL A 125 -1.56 13.13 -5.34
N LEU A 126 -2.16 14.19 -4.81
CA LEU A 126 -1.88 14.68 -3.46
C LEU A 126 -2.77 13.94 -2.46
N LEU A 127 -2.16 13.40 -1.41
CA LEU A 127 -2.89 12.67 -0.37
C LEU A 127 -3.31 13.58 0.76
N ARG A 128 -4.54 13.37 1.25
CA ARG A 128 -5.09 14.10 2.38
C ARG A 128 -5.89 13.16 3.28
N PRO A 129 -5.65 13.15 4.62
CA PRO A 129 -6.47 12.39 5.54
C PRO A 129 -7.87 13.02 5.68
N THR A 130 -8.88 12.19 5.87
CA THR A 130 -10.26 12.62 6.19
C THR A 130 -10.44 12.94 7.67
N THR A 131 -9.58 12.37 8.51
CA THR A 131 -9.48 12.60 9.95
C THR A 131 -8.01 12.55 10.36
N LEU A 132 -7.66 13.16 11.49
CA LEU A 132 -6.32 13.05 12.09
C LEU A 132 -6.31 12.15 13.34
N ASP A 133 -7.48 11.68 13.78
CA ASP A 133 -7.62 10.92 15.03
C ASP A 133 -7.39 9.41 14.84
N HIS A 134 -7.45 8.92 13.60
CA HIS A 134 -7.26 7.49 13.33
C HIS A 134 -5.77 7.11 13.45
N PRO A 135 -5.42 5.98 14.15
CA PRO A 135 -4.03 5.58 14.41
C PRO A 135 -3.13 5.47 13.17
N ILE A 136 -3.68 5.14 12.00
CA ILE A 136 -2.90 5.02 10.76
C ILE A 136 -2.36 6.39 10.30
N VAL A 137 -3.11 7.45 10.48
CA VAL A 137 -2.79 8.77 9.92
C VAL A 137 -2.35 9.79 10.99
N ALA A 138 -2.48 9.42 12.26
CA ALA A 138 -2.16 10.31 13.37
C ALA A 138 -0.66 10.65 13.45
N ASN A 139 -0.36 11.87 13.88
CA ASN A 139 1.01 12.35 14.14
C ASN A 139 1.94 12.27 12.92
N LEU A 140 1.41 12.53 11.74
CA LEU A 140 2.14 12.69 10.48
C LEU A 140 1.94 14.11 9.93
N PRO A 141 2.95 14.71 9.27
CA PRO A 141 2.87 16.09 8.76
C PRO A 141 2.10 16.18 7.44
N TRP A 142 0.79 15.96 7.49
CA TRP A 142 -0.10 15.95 6.31
C TRP A 142 -0.21 17.28 5.59
N GLU A 143 0.19 18.38 6.22
CA GLU A 143 0.29 19.71 5.61
C GLU A 143 1.30 19.77 4.45
N THR A 144 2.23 18.83 4.40
CA THR A 144 3.17 18.63 3.28
C THR A 144 2.73 17.49 2.36
N ALA A 145 1.45 17.35 2.13
CA ALA A 145 0.79 16.25 1.43
C ALA A 145 1.71 15.49 0.43
N PRO A 146 2.04 14.22 0.70
CA PRO A 146 2.91 13.46 -0.19
C PRO A 146 2.23 13.22 -1.53
N GLY A 147 3.00 13.32 -2.62
CA GLY A 147 2.51 13.07 -3.98
C GLY A 147 2.76 11.62 -4.40
N VAL A 148 1.78 11.03 -5.08
CA VAL A 148 1.82 9.66 -5.61
C VAL A 148 1.66 9.69 -7.13
N GLY A 149 2.37 8.81 -7.85
CA GLY A 149 2.36 8.75 -9.31
C GLY A 149 1.36 7.74 -9.88
N GLY A 150 1.31 6.53 -9.33
CA GLY A 150 0.47 5.43 -9.80
C GLY A 150 -0.46 4.88 -8.71
N TYR A 151 -1.62 4.37 -9.13
CA TYR A 151 -2.62 3.81 -8.21
C TYR A 151 -3.63 2.92 -8.94
N ASN A 152 -4.33 2.05 -8.20
CA ASN A 152 -5.51 1.33 -8.66
C ASN A 152 -6.78 2.10 -8.29
N GLN A 153 -7.77 2.08 -9.17
CA GLN A 153 -9.08 2.67 -8.92
C GLN A 153 -10.05 1.65 -8.35
N PHE A 154 -10.71 2.02 -7.28
CA PHE A 154 -11.78 1.26 -6.64
C PHE A 154 -12.78 2.20 -6.00
N GLU A 155 -13.92 1.68 -5.54
CA GLU A 155 -14.93 2.43 -4.79
C GLU A 155 -15.04 1.82 -3.38
N PRO A 156 -15.25 2.62 -2.32
CA PRO A 156 -15.47 2.08 -0.99
C PRO A 156 -16.79 1.31 -0.92
N LYS A 157 -16.80 0.18 -0.23
CA LYS A 157 -18.05 -0.54 0.11
C LYS A 157 -18.86 0.25 1.12
N GLU A 158 -20.16 -0.03 1.17
CA GLU A 158 -21.05 0.53 2.18
C GLU A 158 -20.55 0.17 3.60
N GLY A 159 -20.45 1.20 4.45
CA GLY A 159 -19.95 1.05 5.83
C GLY A 159 -18.43 1.01 5.97
N ALA A 160 -17.67 1.03 4.86
CA ALA A 160 -16.22 1.17 4.92
C ALA A 160 -15.80 2.63 5.16
N GLU A 161 -14.72 2.84 5.89
CA GLU A 161 -14.17 4.17 6.20
C GLU A 161 -13.06 4.55 5.24
N VAL A 162 -13.19 5.70 4.58
CA VAL A 162 -12.11 6.28 3.77
C VAL A 162 -11.23 7.11 4.69
N LEU A 163 -9.97 6.71 4.87
CA LEU A 163 -9.00 7.42 5.72
C LEU A 163 -8.11 8.39 4.95
N LEU A 164 -7.78 8.05 3.69
CA LEU A 164 -7.07 8.96 2.80
C LEU A 164 -7.86 9.17 1.52
N GLU A 165 -7.94 10.42 1.12
CA GLU A 165 -8.38 10.85 -0.20
C GLU A 165 -7.18 11.24 -1.04
N GLY A 166 -7.19 10.85 -2.32
CA GLY A 166 -6.25 11.29 -3.33
C GLY A 166 -6.86 12.39 -4.19
N TYR A 167 -6.17 13.50 -4.32
CA TYR A 167 -6.58 14.61 -5.19
C TYR A 167 -5.72 14.60 -6.45
N ARG A 168 -6.30 14.19 -7.56
CA ARG A 168 -5.62 14.29 -8.87
C ARG A 168 -5.37 15.74 -9.22
N THR A 169 -4.18 16.02 -9.71
CA THR A 169 -3.79 17.37 -10.09
C THR A 169 -3.42 17.48 -11.55
N ARG A 170 -3.50 18.69 -12.07
CA ARG A 170 -2.82 19.10 -13.30
C ARG A 170 -1.91 20.25 -12.96
N ILE A 171 -0.60 20.07 -13.21
CA ILE A 171 0.40 21.11 -13.04
C ILE A 171 0.78 21.64 -14.42
N SER A 172 0.71 22.94 -14.63
CA SER A 172 1.03 23.58 -15.91
C SER A 172 1.74 24.92 -15.70
N TRP A 173 2.48 25.32 -16.75
CA TRP A 173 3.05 26.65 -16.84
C TRP A 173 2.07 27.58 -17.51
N ARG A 174 1.86 28.78 -16.96
CA ARG A 174 0.99 29.79 -17.56
C ARG A 174 1.55 30.31 -18.87
N ASN A 175 2.87 30.49 -18.94
CA ASN A 175 3.57 30.95 -20.12
C ASN A 175 4.99 30.36 -20.18
N VAL A 176 5.16 29.23 -20.87
CA VAL A 176 6.44 28.53 -21.01
C VAL A 176 7.49 29.39 -21.71
N LEU A 177 7.08 30.21 -22.71
CA LEU A 177 8.03 31.02 -23.49
C LEU A 177 8.53 32.25 -22.72
N ALA A 178 7.71 32.85 -21.88
CA ALA A 178 8.14 33.97 -21.03
C ALA A 178 9.14 33.53 -19.95
N ALA A 179 9.04 32.30 -19.47
CA ALA A 179 9.95 31.75 -18.48
C ALA A 179 11.41 31.61 -18.96
N THR A 180 11.66 31.66 -20.26
CA THR A 180 13.03 31.63 -20.82
C THR A 180 13.77 32.97 -20.75
N GLN A 181 13.06 34.04 -20.42
CA GLN A 181 13.60 35.42 -20.45
C GLN A 181 13.61 36.11 -19.10
N SER A 182 12.98 35.55 -18.07
CA SER A 182 12.79 36.14 -16.76
C SER A 182 12.98 35.12 -15.65
N SER A 183 13.24 35.58 -14.43
CA SER A 183 13.18 34.74 -13.23
C SER A 183 11.80 34.14 -13.08
N VAL A 184 11.72 32.81 -12.93
CA VAL A 184 10.48 32.08 -12.69
C VAL A 184 9.82 32.59 -11.41
N GLN A 185 8.55 32.94 -11.50
CA GLN A 185 7.73 33.36 -10.36
C GLN A 185 6.77 32.23 -9.98
N GLN A 186 6.38 32.15 -8.72
CA GLN A 186 5.37 31.17 -8.27
C GLN A 186 4.05 31.30 -9.03
N SER A 187 3.69 32.51 -9.46
CA SER A 187 2.50 32.77 -10.27
C SER A 187 2.53 32.17 -11.68
N ASP A 188 3.70 31.71 -12.14
CA ASP A 188 3.84 31.07 -13.46
C ASP A 188 3.43 29.60 -13.42
N VAL A 189 3.36 29.00 -12.24
CA VAL A 189 2.89 27.63 -12.04
C VAL A 189 1.41 27.64 -11.68
N GLN A 190 0.63 26.86 -12.38
CA GLN A 190 -0.79 26.63 -12.10
C GLN A 190 -1.00 25.21 -11.64
N ILE A 191 -1.74 25.03 -10.55
CA ILE A 191 -2.17 23.73 -10.02
C ILE A 191 -3.69 23.70 -10.05
N GLU A 192 -4.24 22.78 -10.79
CA GLU A 192 -5.68 22.52 -10.89
C GLU A 192 -5.99 21.19 -10.19
N LEU A 193 -6.98 21.19 -9.29
CA LEU A 193 -7.53 19.95 -8.73
C LEU A 193 -8.59 19.41 -9.69
N LEU A 194 -8.42 18.16 -10.12
CA LEU A 194 -9.28 17.55 -11.14
C LEU A 194 -10.37 16.68 -10.51
N GLU A 195 -9.98 15.72 -9.71
CA GLU A 195 -10.84 14.65 -9.20
C GLU A 195 -10.37 14.23 -7.81
N LYS A 196 -11.32 13.83 -7.00
CA LYS A 196 -11.08 13.25 -5.69
C LYS A 196 -11.36 11.73 -5.74
N LEU A 197 -10.47 10.93 -5.15
CA LEU A 197 -10.49 9.47 -5.18
C LEU A 197 -10.36 8.92 -3.76
N PRO A 198 -11.00 7.79 -3.42
CA PRO A 198 -10.62 7.04 -2.22
C PRO A 198 -9.22 6.46 -2.42
N PHE A 199 -8.35 6.62 -1.41
CA PHE A 199 -6.95 6.20 -1.54
C PHE A 199 -6.51 5.18 -0.48
N LEU A 200 -6.99 5.33 0.75
CA LEU A 200 -6.90 4.33 1.80
C LEU A 200 -8.29 4.13 2.38
N VAL A 201 -8.77 2.90 2.29
CA VAL A 201 -10.09 2.51 2.81
C VAL A 201 -9.90 1.37 3.80
N VAL A 202 -10.58 1.45 4.94
CA VAL A 202 -10.51 0.44 5.99
C VAL A 202 -11.89 -0.04 6.42
N SER A 203 -11.94 -1.25 6.92
CA SER A 203 -13.13 -1.81 7.57
C SER A 203 -12.75 -2.94 8.53
N THR A 204 -13.76 -3.57 9.10
CA THR A 204 -13.63 -4.83 9.81
C THR A 204 -14.40 -5.92 9.06
N ALA A 205 -13.79 -7.10 8.94
CA ALA A 205 -14.43 -8.32 8.44
C ALA A 205 -14.60 -9.26 9.62
N LEU A 206 -15.80 -9.27 10.22
CA LEU A 206 -16.15 -9.94 11.47
C LEU A 206 -15.15 -9.61 12.61
N ARG A 207 -14.10 -10.43 12.80
CA ARG A 207 -13.12 -10.25 13.87
C ARG A 207 -11.85 -9.53 13.43
N GLY A 208 -11.52 -9.58 12.15
CA GLY A 208 -10.29 -9.02 11.61
C GLY A 208 -10.46 -7.60 11.09
N ARG A 209 -9.33 -6.90 10.93
CA ARG A 209 -9.27 -5.58 10.28
C ARG A 209 -8.81 -5.74 8.86
N VAL A 210 -9.40 -4.98 7.96
CA VAL A 210 -9.07 -5.03 6.53
C VAL A 210 -8.76 -3.63 6.02
N ALA A 211 -7.70 -3.51 5.25
CA ALA A 211 -7.28 -2.26 4.64
C ALA A 211 -6.97 -2.44 3.14
N ALA A 212 -7.35 -1.45 2.35
CA ALA A 212 -7.04 -1.33 0.93
C ALA A 212 -6.35 0.02 0.67
N PHE A 213 -5.09 -0.01 0.27
CA PHE A 213 -4.30 1.16 -0.10
C PHE A 213 -4.09 1.16 -1.61
N ALA A 214 -4.44 2.25 -2.28
CA ALA A 214 -4.54 2.31 -3.73
C ALA A 214 -3.19 2.22 -4.46
N SER A 215 -2.07 2.54 -3.82
CA SER A 215 -0.75 2.53 -4.46
C SER A 215 0.15 1.42 -3.91
N ASP A 216 1.24 1.21 -4.62
CA ASP A 216 2.35 0.36 -4.22
C ASP A 216 3.18 1.00 -3.08
N VAL A 217 4.11 0.25 -2.53
CA VAL A 217 5.11 0.71 -1.56
C VAL A 217 6.40 1.16 -2.26
N ALA A 218 6.73 0.60 -3.41
CA ALA A 218 7.97 0.87 -4.11
C ALA A 218 7.92 2.18 -4.94
N PRO A 219 9.06 2.89 -5.08
CA PRO A 219 9.11 4.23 -5.66
C PRO A 219 8.70 4.31 -7.12
N HIS A 220 8.77 3.20 -7.86
CA HIS A 220 8.39 3.19 -9.27
C HIS A 220 6.91 3.51 -9.51
N TRP A 221 6.06 3.39 -8.49
CA TRP A 221 4.64 3.69 -8.56
C TRP A 221 4.19 4.70 -7.49
N ILE A 222 4.59 4.51 -6.23
CA ILE A 222 4.27 5.49 -5.18
C ILE A 222 4.98 6.84 -5.38
N GLY A 223 6.05 6.86 -6.16
CA GLY A 223 6.74 8.09 -6.54
C GLY A 223 7.39 8.81 -5.37
N GLY A 224 7.22 10.14 -5.34
CA GLY A 224 7.87 11.00 -4.37
C GLY A 224 7.46 10.78 -2.91
N MET A 225 6.39 10.03 -2.65
CA MET A 225 5.99 9.72 -1.28
C MET A 225 7.07 8.92 -0.53
N VAL A 226 7.90 8.14 -1.23
CA VAL A 226 8.99 7.36 -0.61
C VAL A 226 9.99 8.26 0.13
N ASP A 227 10.11 9.52 -0.29
CA ASP A 227 11.02 10.51 0.30
C ASP A 227 10.37 11.38 1.38
N TRP A 228 9.12 11.09 1.75
CA TRP A 228 8.39 11.90 2.74
C TRP A 228 9.01 11.83 4.12
N GLY A 229 9.35 12.99 4.65
CA GLY A 229 9.90 13.19 5.99
C GLY A 229 11.43 13.21 6.06
N THR A 230 11.92 14.00 7.02
CA THR A 230 13.34 14.14 7.37
C THR A 230 13.54 13.90 8.86
N PRO A 231 14.62 13.23 9.28
CA PRO A 231 15.72 12.71 8.46
C PRO A 231 15.32 11.49 7.62
N ARG A 232 16.10 11.20 6.57
CA ARG A 232 15.97 9.94 5.85
C ARG A 232 16.42 8.78 6.73
N ILE A 233 15.76 7.65 6.58
CA ILE A 233 16.09 6.40 7.25
C ILE A 233 16.93 5.55 6.31
N PHE A 234 18.07 5.12 6.80
CA PHE A 234 18.89 4.09 6.17
C PHE A 234 18.69 2.79 6.95
N GLN A 235 18.08 1.78 6.33
CA GLN A 235 17.75 0.53 6.96
C GLN A 235 18.34 -0.67 6.22
N GLU A 236 19.16 -1.44 6.92
CA GLU A 236 19.62 -2.75 6.45
C GLU A 236 18.48 -3.78 6.53
N LEU A 237 18.39 -4.62 5.49
CA LEU A 237 17.43 -5.71 5.46
C LEU A 237 17.98 -6.92 6.23
N PRO A 238 17.09 -7.78 6.78
CA PRO A 238 17.52 -9.03 7.41
C PRO A 238 18.36 -9.90 6.45
N GLU A 239 19.48 -10.47 6.92
CA GLU A 239 20.41 -11.28 6.11
C GLU A 239 19.73 -12.46 5.38
N ARG A 240 18.61 -12.98 5.94
CA ARG A 240 17.81 -14.05 5.29
C ARG A 240 17.21 -13.63 3.93
N LEU A 241 17.14 -12.33 3.64
CA LEU A 241 16.65 -11.78 2.37
C LEU A 241 17.78 -11.51 1.37
N GLY A 242 19.03 -11.49 1.82
CA GLY A 242 20.24 -11.25 1.04
C GLY A 242 21.28 -10.51 1.87
N LYS A 243 22.51 -10.56 1.42
CA LYS A 243 23.61 -9.84 2.08
C LYS A 243 23.72 -8.42 1.56
N ASP A 244 24.08 -7.50 2.45
CA ASP A 244 24.38 -6.11 2.13
C ASP A 244 23.22 -5.36 1.44
N LEU A 245 21.97 -5.80 1.68
CA LEU A 245 20.77 -5.14 1.17
C LEU A 245 20.33 -4.04 2.13
N PHE A 246 19.96 -2.89 1.59
CA PHE A 246 19.45 -1.78 2.36
C PHE A 246 18.44 -0.95 1.56
N VAL A 247 17.62 -0.18 2.27
CA VAL A 247 16.77 0.86 1.69
C VAL A 247 17.05 2.21 2.34
N GLU A 248 16.87 3.26 1.57
CA GLU A 248 16.90 4.64 2.05
C GLU A 248 15.55 5.30 1.75
N ILE A 249 14.83 5.72 2.80
CA ILE A 249 13.44 6.18 2.73
C ILE A 249 13.20 7.35 3.69
N GLY A 250 12.15 8.12 3.46
CA GLY A 250 11.71 9.17 4.35
C GLY A 250 11.15 8.64 5.68
N CYS A 251 11.38 9.38 6.77
CA CYS A 251 10.95 8.91 8.11
C CYS A 251 9.42 8.89 8.26
N ASP A 252 8.68 9.81 7.66
CA ASP A 252 7.23 9.87 7.76
C ASP A 252 6.55 8.84 6.84
N TYR A 253 7.15 8.57 5.67
CA TYR A 253 6.76 7.45 4.82
C TYR A 253 6.88 6.12 5.57
N ALA A 254 8.02 5.84 6.20
CA ALA A 254 8.24 4.61 6.95
C ALA A 254 7.26 4.50 8.14
N LYS A 255 7.03 5.61 8.85
CA LYS A 255 6.08 5.68 9.96
C LYS A 255 4.64 5.41 9.49
N PHE A 256 4.23 6.00 8.37
CA PHE A 256 2.89 5.78 7.81
C PHE A 256 2.62 4.29 7.55
N PHE A 257 3.51 3.62 6.81
CA PHE A 257 3.34 2.20 6.52
C PHE A 257 3.44 1.31 7.77
N ALA A 258 4.31 1.65 8.72
CA ALA A 258 4.37 0.93 10.00
C ALA A 258 3.07 1.07 10.80
N GLN A 259 2.46 2.26 10.83
CA GLN A 259 1.15 2.49 11.46
C GLN A 259 0.04 1.70 10.74
N LEU A 260 0.03 1.68 9.41
CA LEU A 260 -0.91 0.92 8.61
C LEU A 260 -0.81 -0.59 8.91
N VAL A 261 0.40 -1.14 8.90
CA VAL A 261 0.67 -2.55 9.22
C VAL A 261 0.23 -2.90 10.64
N ARG A 262 0.62 -2.09 11.62
CA ARG A 262 0.27 -2.33 13.03
C ARG A 262 -1.22 -2.25 13.29
N TRP A 263 -1.89 -1.27 12.72
CA TRP A 263 -3.33 -1.15 12.89
C TRP A 263 -4.06 -2.34 12.26
N THR A 264 -3.70 -2.70 11.03
CA THR A 264 -4.37 -3.80 10.31
C THR A 264 -4.10 -5.15 10.99
N GLY A 265 -2.88 -5.38 11.46
CA GLY A 265 -2.52 -6.61 12.19
C GLY A 265 -2.90 -6.64 13.68
N ALA A 266 -3.46 -5.55 14.21
CA ALA A 266 -3.86 -5.40 15.61
C ALA A 266 -2.73 -5.62 16.62
N PHE A 267 -1.49 -5.10 16.38
CA PHE A 267 -0.32 -5.25 17.26
C PHE A 267 0.54 -3.98 17.37
#